data_0184c63dbeb0cb669802a55590256d96
#
_entry.id   0184c63dbeb0cb669802a55590256d96
#
_cell.length_a   1.000
_cell.length_b   1.000
_cell.length_c   1.000
_cell.angle_alpha   90.00
_cell.angle_beta   90.00
_cell.angle_gamma   90.00
#
_symmetry.space_group_name_H-M   'P 1'
#
loop_
_entity.id
_entity.type
_entity.pdbx_description
1 polymer ?
#
loop_
_entity_poly.entity_id
_entity_poly.type
_entity_poly.pdbx_seq_one_letter_code
_entity_poly.pdbx_strand_id
1 'polypeptide(L)'
;ERTLRDLVVEAKEMGFLIVNVVTNGTFPIDLPEADLILLSLDGDRERHNAVRGDTYDTIMENIKHATSDNICFYMAINQINKDAVRHVCRTARDTKNVRAVSFNFHTPYPDTRELSLSREEKASCCRVIEEMMEEGVPVFNLKSAFPYLIDGSFPTPCRQCVVMENGTLSTCGRCISVPDLCCQCGYFFVAE
;
A
#
# COMPACT_ATOMS: atom_id res chain seq x y z
N GLU A 1 -12.08 -21.52 -16.58
CA GLU A 1 -12.10 -20.43 -15.56
C GLU A 1 -10.82 -19.62 -15.75
N ARG A 2 -10.91 -18.26 -15.84
CA ARG A 2 -9.72 -17.41 -16.03
C ARG A 2 -8.95 -17.31 -14.72
N THR A 3 -7.64 -17.42 -14.80
CA THR A 3 -6.75 -17.22 -13.65
C THR A 3 -6.37 -15.74 -13.51
N LEU A 4 -5.82 -15.34 -12.35
CA LEU A 4 -5.27 -13.99 -12.17
C LEU A 4 -4.15 -13.70 -13.19
N ARG A 5 -3.32 -14.70 -13.51
CA ARG A 5 -2.26 -14.59 -14.51
C ARG A 5 -2.83 -14.26 -15.90
N ASP A 6 -3.89 -14.96 -16.32
CA ASP A 6 -4.53 -14.67 -17.60
C ASP A 6 -5.05 -13.23 -17.67
N LEU A 7 -5.61 -12.72 -16.57
CA LEU A 7 -6.10 -11.34 -16.50
C LEU A 7 -4.97 -10.30 -16.59
N VAL A 8 -3.83 -10.56 -15.96
CA VAL A 8 -2.65 -9.68 -16.05
C VAL A 8 -2.10 -9.66 -17.47
N VAL A 9 -1.97 -10.81 -18.10
CA VAL A 9 -1.50 -10.91 -19.50
C VAL A 9 -2.46 -10.18 -20.43
N GLU A 10 -3.76 -10.46 -20.33
CA GLU A 10 -4.80 -9.80 -21.15
C GLU A 10 -4.78 -8.27 -20.98
N ALA A 11 -4.63 -7.77 -19.76
CA ALA A 11 -4.52 -6.33 -19.51
C ALA A 11 -3.32 -5.71 -20.24
N LYS A 12 -2.16 -6.37 -20.22
CA LYS A 12 -0.97 -5.92 -20.97
C LYS A 12 -1.19 -5.95 -22.47
N GLU A 13 -1.82 -7.00 -22.99
CA GLU A 13 -2.18 -7.11 -24.42
C GLU A 13 -3.18 -6.01 -24.85
N MET A 14 -4.07 -5.57 -23.96
CA MET A 14 -4.97 -4.43 -24.16
C MET A 14 -4.26 -3.07 -24.15
N GLY A 15 -2.98 -3.02 -23.81
CA GLY A 15 -2.16 -1.80 -23.84
C GLY A 15 -2.08 -1.05 -22.52
N PHE A 16 -2.46 -1.64 -21.39
CA PHE A 16 -2.16 -1.04 -20.08
C PHE A 16 -0.65 -1.00 -19.87
N LEU A 17 -0.14 0.21 -19.62
CA LEU A 17 1.30 0.44 -19.49
C LEU A 17 1.89 -0.22 -18.24
N ILE A 18 1.13 -0.20 -17.14
CA ILE A 18 1.52 -0.78 -15.85
C ILE A 18 0.35 -1.60 -15.33
N VAL A 19 0.61 -2.86 -15.00
CA VAL A 19 -0.37 -3.78 -14.39
C VAL A 19 0.16 -4.25 -13.05
N ASN A 20 -0.36 -3.68 -11.98
CA ASN A 20 -0.01 -4.03 -10.60
C ASN A 20 -1.09 -4.92 -9.98
N VAL A 21 -0.67 -5.82 -9.10
CA VAL A 21 -1.58 -6.68 -8.33
C VAL A 21 -1.42 -6.38 -6.84
N VAL A 22 -2.54 -6.09 -6.17
CA VAL A 22 -2.58 -5.92 -4.71
C VAL A 22 -3.05 -7.23 -4.09
N THR A 23 -2.30 -7.74 -3.11
CA THR A 23 -2.62 -9.01 -2.44
C THR A 23 -2.37 -8.93 -0.93
N ASN A 24 -3.10 -9.74 -0.18
CA ASN A 24 -2.83 -9.99 1.23
C ASN A 24 -1.70 -11.02 1.45
N GLY A 25 -1.21 -11.67 0.40
CA GLY A 25 -0.09 -12.60 0.46
C GLY A 25 -0.36 -13.95 1.13
N THR A 26 -1.62 -14.29 1.42
CA THR A 26 -1.96 -15.55 2.09
C THR A 26 -1.94 -16.78 1.17
N PHE A 27 -1.80 -16.56 -0.15
CA PHE A 27 -1.59 -17.61 -1.15
C PHE A 27 -0.17 -17.52 -1.73
N PRO A 28 0.34 -18.60 -2.37
CA PRO A 28 1.64 -18.57 -3.04
C PRO A 28 1.78 -17.39 -4.01
N ILE A 29 2.95 -16.75 -3.99
CA ILE A 29 3.24 -15.55 -4.79
C ILE A 29 4.07 -15.99 -6.00
N ASP A 30 3.41 -16.18 -7.14
CA ASP A 30 4.03 -16.54 -8.41
C ASP A 30 3.32 -15.85 -9.56
N LEU A 31 3.69 -14.58 -9.81
CA LEU A 31 3.09 -13.75 -10.84
C LEU A 31 4.14 -12.80 -11.46
N PRO A 32 5.13 -13.38 -12.17
CA PRO A 32 6.19 -12.59 -12.80
C PRO A 32 5.69 -11.69 -13.93
N GLU A 33 4.49 -11.93 -14.45
CA GLU A 33 3.87 -11.14 -15.51
C GLU A 33 3.37 -9.77 -15.00
N ALA A 34 3.08 -9.60 -13.72
CA ALA A 34 2.74 -8.30 -13.13
C ALA A 34 3.97 -7.39 -13.08
N ASP A 35 3.78 -6.10 -13.28
CA ASP A 35 4.87 -5.13 -13.14
C ASP A 35 5.28 -5.00 -11.68
N LEU A 36 4.30 -5.07 -10.78
CA LEU A 36 4.53 -5.05 -9.34
C LEU A 36 3.46 -5.83 -8.60
N ILE A 37 3.88 -6.55 -7.56
CA ILE A 37 2.99 -7.20 -6.60
C ILE A 37 3.03 -6.38 -5.31
N LEU A 38 1.97 -5.59 -5.07
CA LEU A 38 1.80 -4.82 -3.83
C LEU A 38 1.27 -5.76 -2.74
N LEU A 39 2.18 -6.23 -1.90
CA LEU A 39 1.88 -7.19 -0.85
C LEU A 39 1.66 -6.47 0.47
N SER A 40 0.46 -6.63 1.02
CA SER A 40 0.09 -5.98 2.28
C SER A 40 0.88 -6.53 3.46
N LEU A 41 1.75 -5.68 4.05
CA LEU A 41 2.47 -5.98 5.29
C LEU A 41 2.39 -4.77 6.22
N ASP A 42 1.57 -4.87 7.26
CA ASP A 42 1.19 -3.75 8.12
C ASP A 42 1.97 -3.68 9.45
N GLY A 43 3.18 -4.20 9.50
CA GLY A 43 4.04 -4.10 10.67
C GLY A 43 4.87 -5.35 10.94
N ASP A 44 5.39 -5.43 12.17
CA ASP A 44 5.88 -6.68 12.74
C ASP A 44 4.71 -7.66 12.98
N ARG A 45 5.03 -8.88 13.43
CA ARG A 45 4.03 -9.93 13.64
C ARG A 45 2.86 -9.48 14.51
N GLU A 46 3.13 -8.83 15.63
CA GLU A 46 2.10 -8.41 16.57
C GLU A 46 1.16 -7.38 15.95
N ARG A 47 1.71 -6.32 15.37
CA ARG A 47 0.95 -5.21 14.77
C ARG A 47 0.24 -5.64 13.49
N HIS A 48 0.91 -6.42 12.64
CA HIS A 48 0.27 -6.95 11.44
C HIS A 48 -0.94 -7.83 11.79
N ASN A 49 -0.76 -8.76 12.71
CA ASN A 49 -1.84 -9.66 13.13
C ASN A 49 -2.99 -8.91 13.84
N ALA A 50 -2.69 -7.84 14.57
CA ALA A 50 -3.73 -6.97 15.16
C ALA A 50 -4.58 -6.25 14.10
N VAL A 51 -4.01 -5.93 12.93
CA VAL A 51 -4.70 -5.22 11.84
C VAL A 51 -5.40 -6.18 10.89
N ARG A 52 -4.77 -7.32 10.55
CA ARG A 52 -5.18 -8.21 9.46
C ARG A 52 -5.52 -9.64 9.86
N GLY A 53 -5.52 -9.93 11.15
CA GLY A 53 -5.64 -11.31 11.64
C GLY A 53 -4.33 -12.09 11.54
N ASP A 54 -4.33 -13.31 12.02
CA ASP A 54 -3.14 -14.15 12.21
C ASP A 54 -2.56 -14.69 10.89
N THR A 55 -2.01 -13.78 10.06
CA THR A 55 -1.53 -14.09 8.71
C THR A 55 -0.04 -13.80 8.48
N TYR A 56 0.65 -13.15 9.43
CA TYR A 56 2.05 -12.73 9.26
C TYR A 56 2.98 -13.88 8.86
N ASP A 57 2.92 -14.99 9.56
CA ASP A 57 3.82 -16.14 9.33
C ASP A 57 3.55 -16.79 7.97
N THR A 58 2.29 -16.92 7.59
CA THR A 58 1.90 -17.44 6.27
C THR A 58 2.44 -16.55 5.16
N ILE A 59 2.35 -15.24 5.32
CA ILE A 59 2.86 -14.27 4.35
C ILE A 59 4.39 -14.38 4.22
N MET A 60 5.11 -14.39 5.34
CA MET A 60 6.57 -14.49 5.33
C MET A 60 7.06 -15.79 4.72
N GLU A 61 6.37 -16.91 4.97
CA GLU A 61 6.69 -18.18 4.35
C GLU A 61 6.40 -18.17 2.83
N ASN A 62 5.28 -17.58 2.39
CA ASN A 62 4.96 -17.43 0.99
C ASN A 62 6.00 -16.56 0.26
N ILE A 63 6.47 -15.48 0.88
CA ILE A 63 7.54 -14.63 0.30
C ILE A 63 8.84 -15.41 0.15
N LYS A 64 9.22 -16.20 1.15
CA LYS A 64 10.44 -17.00 1.12
C LYS A 64 10.45 -18.00 -0.03
N HIS A 65 9.29 -18.54 -0.38
CA HIS A 65 9.10 -19.48 -1.50
C HIS A 65 8.69 -18.82 -2.82
N ALA A 66 8.50 -17.49 -2.82
CA ALA A 66 8.11 -16.78 -4.03
C ALA A 66 9.17 -16.91 -5.14
N THR A 67 8.71 -17.20 -6.34
CA THR A 67 9.54 -17.19 -7.55
C THR A 67 9.60 -15.82 -8.21
N SER A 68 8.61 -14.97 -7.93
CA SER A 68 8.55 -13.58 -8.38
C SER A 68 9.51 -12.71 -7.55
N ASP A 69 10.21 -11.81 -8.21
CA ASP A 69 11.15 -10.84 -7.60
C ASP A 69 10.64 -9.39 -7.72
N ASN A 70 9.36 -9.21 -8.08
CA ASN A 70 8.68 -7.92 -8.27
C ASN A 70 7.74 -7.56 -7.10
N ILE A 71 8.05 -8.03 -5.88
CA ILE A 71 7.25 -7.78 -4.69
C ILE A 71 7.60 -6.41 -4.11
N CYS A 72 6.57 -5.65 -3.74
CA CYS A 72 6.68 -4.43 -2.97
C CYS A 72 5.81 -4.56 -1.72
N PHE A 73 6.37 -4.33 -0.54
CA PHE A 73 5.55 -4.24 0.66
C PHE A 73 4.66 -2.99 0.59
N TYR A 74 3.41 -3.16 0.94
CA TYR A 74 2.40 -2.12 0.89
C TYR A 74 1.77 -1.99 2.28
N MET A 75 2.11 -0.90 2.99
CA MET A 75 1.68 -0.67 4.36
C MET A 75 0.69 0.48 4.45
N ALA A 76 -0.45 0.24 5.08
CA ALA A 76 -1.41 1.28 5.46
C ALA A 76 -1.16 1.69 6.92
N ILE A 77 -0.45 2.82 7.11
CA ILE A 77 -0.06 3.31 8.42
C ILE A 77 -1.29 3.84 9.17
N ASN A 78 -1.49 3.38 10.40
CA ASN A 78 -2.59 3.73 11.27
C ASN A 78 -2.16 3.75 12.75
N GLN A 79 -3.07 4.01 13.68
CA GLN A 79 -2.77 4.10 15.11
C GLN A 79 -2.16 2.83 15.71
N ILE A 80 -2.48 1.65 15.17
CA ILE A 80 -1.99 0.37 15.70
C ILE A 80 -0.54 0.13 15.29
N ASN A 81 -0.16 0.53 14.05
CA ASN A 81 1.08 0.12 13.41
C ASN A 81 2.08 1.23 13.10
N LYS A 82 1.79 2.50 13.44
CA LYS A 82 2.64 3.66 13.13
C LYS A 82 4.10 3.52 13.57
N ASP A 83 4.34 2.82 14.66
CA ASP A 83 5.69 2.59 15.20
C ASP A 83 6.45 1.44 14.48
N ALA A 84 5.78 0.71 13.58
CA ALA A 84 6.37 -0.41 12.84
C ALA A 84 6.93 -0.02 11.45
N VAL A 85 6.85 1.24 11.03
CA VAL A 85 7.36 1.72 9.73
C VAL A 85 8.81 1.31 9.51
N ARG A 86 9.68 1.55 10.50
CA ARG A 86 11.10 1.16 10.42
C ARG A 86 11.29 -0.36 10.31
N HIS A 87 10.48 -1.14 11.00
CA HIS A 87 10.52 -2.60 10.91
C HIS A 87 10.20 -3.07 9.48
N VAL A 88 9.12 -2.57 8.89
CA VAL A 88 8.71 -2.95 7.52
C VAL A 88 9.80 -2.56 6.50
N CYS A 89 10.39 -1.37 6.63
CA CYS A 89 11.51 -0.94 5.80
C CYS A 89 12.71 -1.89 5.88
N ARG A 90 13.13 -2.27 7.08
CA ARG A 90 14.23 -3.20 7.29
C ARG A 90 13.92 -4.59 6.76
N THR A 91 12.70 -5.08 7.01
CA THR A 91 12.25 -6.36 6.47
C THR A 91 12.28 -6.35 4.94
N ALA A 92 11.85 -5.26 4.29
CA ALA A 92 11.93 -5.12 2.84
C ALA A 92 13.37 -5.20 2.32
N ARG A 93 14.30 -4.47 2.95
CA ARG A 93 15.73 -4.48 2.60
C ARG A 93 16.37 -5.87 2.75
N ASP A 94 15.98 -6.58 3.81
CA ASP A 94 16.60 -7.85 4.18
C ASP A 94 15.94 -9.06 3.49
N THR A 95 14.88 -8.83 2.68
CA THR A 95 14.13 -9.88 1.97
C THR A 95 14.44 -9.86 0.47
N LYS A 96 15.09 -10.90 -0.04
CA LYS A 96 15.64 -10.97 -1.41
C LYS A 96 14.63 -10.67 -2.53
N ASN A 97 13.39 -11.13 -2.39
CA ASN A 97 12.36 -11.04 -3.44
C ASN A 97 11.55 -9.73 -3.35
N VAL A 98 11.87 -8.87 -2.37
CA VAL A 98 11.19 -7.59 -2.16
C VAL A 98 12.06 -6.46 -2.71
N ARG A 99 11.51 -5.72 -3.68
CA ARG A 99 12.22 -4.63 -4.36
C ARG A 99 12.10 -3.30 -3.64
N ALA A 100 10.97 -3.08 -2.96
CA ALA A 100 10.69 -1.79 -2.34
C ALA A 100 9.61 -1.91 -1.26
N VAL A 101 9.35 -0.78 -0.63
CA VAL A 101 8.18 -0.59 0.22
C VAL A 101 7.42 0.65 -0.24
N SER A 102 6.10 0.62 -0.13
CA SER A 102 5.20 1.74 -0.39
C SER A 102 4.25 1.92 0.78
N PHE A 103 3.99 3.17 1.13
CA PHE A 103 3.18 3.55 2.27
C PHE A 103 1.92 4.28 1.83
N ASN A 104 0.86 4.10 2.63
CA ASN A 104 -0.29 5.00 2.67
C ASN A 104 -0.61 5.29 4.12
N PHE A 105 -1.28 6.40 4.38
CA PHE A 105 -1.96 6.60 5.64
C PHE A 105 -3.36 6.00 5.59
N HIS A 106 -3.85 5.54 6.74
CA HIS A 106 -5.23 5.11 6.85
C HIS A 106 -6.17 6.27 6.52
N THR A 107 -7.13 6.02 5.63
CA THR A 107 -8.22 6.95 5.33
C THR A 107 -9.33 6.73 6.36
N PRO A 108 -9.77 7.78 7.10
CA PRO A 108 -10.66 7.63 8.26
C PRO A 108 -12.11 7.41 7.85
N TYR A 109 -12.44 6.21 7.37
CA TYR A 109 -13.82 5.84 7.10
C TYR A 109 -14.67 5.92 8.37
N PRO A 110 -16.00 6.11 8.27
CA PRO A 110 -16.88 6.32 9.42
C PRO A 110 -16.77 5.25 10.52
N ASP A 111 -16.50 4.01 10.14
CA ASP A 111 -16.38 2.82 11.00
C ASP A 111 -14.95 2.56 11.51
N THR A 112 -13.96 3.35 11.08
CA THR A 112 -12.55 3.15 11.41
C THR A 112 -11.81 4.45 11.73
N ARG A 113 -12.55 5.48 12.17
CA ARG A 113 -11.98 6.81 12.49
C ARG A 113 -10.94 6.80 13.59
N GLU A 114 -11.06 5.88 14.54
CA GLU A 114 -10.13 5.68 15.63
C GLU A 114 -8.72 5.26 15.18
N LEU A 115 -8.61 4.74 13.95
CA LEU A 115 -7.34 4.37 13.35
C LEU A 115 -6.60 5.55 12.70
N SER A 116 -7.21 6.73 12.65
CA SER A 116 -6.64 7.93 12.03
C SER A 116 -5.42 8.43 12.79
N LEU A 117 -4.45 8.94 12.03
CA LEU A 117 -3.29 9.62 12.58
C LEU A 117 -3.53 11.12 12.67
N SER A 118 -3.03 11.75 13.73
CA SER A 118 -2.92 13.20 13.81
C SER A 118 -1.88 13.73 12.81
N ARG A 119 -1.88 15.05 12.61
CA ARG A 119 -0.89 15.72 11.76
C ARG A 119 0.54 15.47 12.25
N GLU A 120 0.76 15.55 13.55
CA GLU A 120 2.05 15.32 14.21
C GLU A 120 2.51 13.88 14.06
N GLU A 121 1.60 12.92 14.17
CA GLU A 121 1.89 11.50 13.97
C GLU A 121 2.25 11.20 12.51
N LYS A 122 1.49 11.75 11.54
CA LYS A 122 1.84 11.66 10.12
C LYS A 122 3.22 12.23 9.84
N ALA A 123 3.53 13.41 10.38
CA ALA A 123 4.84 14.04 10.24
C ALA A 123 5.95 13.17 10.86
N SER A 124 5.68 12.53 11.99
CA SER A 124 6.63 11.59 12.61
C SER A 124 6.89 10.37 11.73
N CYS A 125 5.84 9.76 11.18
CA CYS A 125 5.99 8.64 10.25
C CYS A 125 6.78 9.04 8.99
N CYS A 126 6.48 10.21 8.40
CA CYS A 126 7.22 10.71 7.24
C CYS A 126 8.72 10.89 7.55
N ARG A 127 9.08 11.43 8.71
CA ARG A 127 10.50 11.52 9.11
C ARG A 127 11.17 10.16 9.18
N VAL A 128 10.49 9.15 9.76
CA VAL A 128 11.03 7.78 9.80
C VAL A 128 11.21 7.21 8.40
N ILE A 129 10.26 7.46 7.49
CA ILE A 129 10.36 7.02 6.09
C ILE A 129 11.57 7.70 5.42
N GLU A 130 11.76 9.01 5.62
CA GLU A 130 12.90 9.76 5.08
C GLU A 130 14.24 9.23 5.60
N GLU A 131 14.35 8.96 6.90
CA GLU A 131 15.53 8.33 7.50
C GLU A 131 15.84 6.98 6.85
N MET A 132 14.82 6.16 6.61
CA MET A 132 15.01 4.86 5.96
C MET A 132 15.43 4.99 4.48
N MET A 133 14.91 6.01 3.76
CA MET A 133 15.38 6.34 2.40
C MET A 133 16.87 6.74 2.42
N GLU A 134 17.29 7.54 3.40
CA GLU A 134 18.70 7.95 3.59
C GLU A 134 19.60 6.75 3.95
N GLU A 135 19.06 5.76 4.67
CA GLU A 135 19.72 4.47 4.93
C GLU A 135 19.77 3.55 3.68
N GLY A 136 19.23 3.99 2.53
CA GLY A 136 19.26 3.27 1.26
C GLY A 136 18.14 2.24 1.09
N VAL A 137 17.09 2.28 1.89
CA VAL A 137 15.90 1.44 1.66
C VAL A 137 15.14 1.96 0.45
N PRO A 138 14.82 1.11 -0.54
CA PRO A 138 14.04 1.53 -1.70
C PRO A 138 12.59 1.74 -1.29
N VAL A 139 12.17 3.02 -1.23
CA VAL A 139 10.80 3.45 -0.97
C VAL A 139 10.25 4.06 -2.26
N PHE A 140 9.05 3.63 -2.67
CA PHE A 140 8.44 4.14 -3.90
C PHE A 140 7.77 5.51 -3.74
N ASN A 141 7.45 5.88 -2.51
CA ASN A 141 6.80 7.16 -2.26
C ASN A 141 7.73 8.34 -2.54
N LEU A 142 7.18 9.39 -3.13
CA LEU A 142 7.91 10.63 -3.38
C LEU A 142 7.99 11.48 -2.11
N LYS A 143 9.20 11.77 -1.65
CA LYS A 143 9.46 12.64 -0.49
C LYS A 143 8.78 14.02 -0.64
N SER A 144 8.72 14.55 -1.86
CA SER A 144 8.07 15.83 -2.16
C SER A 144 6.55 15.85 -1.89
N ALA A 145 5.90 14.67 -1.82
CA ALA A 145 4.47 14.56 -1.52
C ALA A 145 4.15 14.62 -0.02
N PHE A 146 5.12 14.35 0.86
CA PHE A 146 4.89 14.25 2.31
C PHE A 146 4.26 15.50 2.94
N PRO A 147 4.71 16.73 2.66
CA PRO A 147 4.07 17.92 3.22
C PRO A 147 2.57 18.01 2.91
N TYR A 148 2.20 17.68 1.68
CA TYR A 148 0.79 17.72 1.24
C TYR A 148 -0.07 16.68 1.95
N LEU A 149 0.46 15.48 2.19
CA LEU A 149 -0.24 14.40 2.91
C LEU A 149 -0.39 14.68 4.39
N ILE A 150 0.60 15.37 4.99
CA ILE A 150 0.56 15.80 6.39
C ILE A 150 -0.52 16.86 6.57
N ASP A 151 -0.59 17.82 5.65
CA ASP A 151 -1.47 18.98 5.73
C ASP A 151 -2.86 18.75 5.11
N GLY A 152 -3.03 17.69 4.33
CA GLY A 152 -4.24 17.45 3.54
C GLY A 152 -4.46 18.47 2.42
N SER A 153 -3.38 19.13 1.95
CA SER A 153 -3.43 20.25 1.01
C SER A 153 -3.17 19.87 -0.44
N PHE A 154 -3.53 18.66 -0.85
CA PHE A 154 -3.36 18.19 -2.22
C PHE A 154 -4.63 18.37 -3.06
N PRO A 155 -4.52 18.59 -4.38
CA PRO A 155 -5.66 18.53 -5.28
C PRO A 155 -6.23 17.12 -5.28
N THR A 156 -7.56 16.98 -5.15
CA THR A 156 -8.21 15.66 -5.15
C THR A 156 -8.37 15.15 -6.60
N PRO A 157 -7.49 14.28 -7.13
CA PRO A 157 -7.54 13.78 -8.51
C PRO A 157 -8.60 12.68 -8.69
N CYS A 158 -9.52 12.57 -7.77
CA CYS A 158 -10.50 11.49 -7.67
C CYS A 158 -11.35 11.30 -8.94
N ARG A 159 -11.52 12.34 -9.73
CA ARG A 159 -12.26 12.24 -11.01
C ARG A 159 -11.50 11.49 -12.10
N GLN A 160 -10.20 11.27 -11.92
CA GLN A 160 -9.33 10.56 -12.86
C GLN A 160 -9.16 9.07 -12.49
N CYS A 161 -9.48 8.70 -11.26
CA CYS A 161 -9.43 7.31 -10.80
C CYS A 161 -10.74 6.61 -11.15
N VAL A 162 -10.65 5.59 -11.99
CA VAL A 162 -11.78 4.72 -12.30
C VAL A 162 -11.65 3.44 -11.51
N VAL A 163 -12.69 3.06 -10.80
CA VAL A 163 -12.75 1.85 -9.98
C VAL A 163 -13.90 0.97 -10.46
N MET A 164 -13.61 -0.30 -10.72
CA MET A 164 -14.62 -1.32 -10.95
C MET A 164 -14.67 -2.24 -9.74
N GLU A 165 -15.79 -2.26 -9.06
CA GLU A 165 -16.04 -3.13 -7.89
C GLU A 165 -17.38 -3.83 -8.06
N ASN A 166 -17.39 -5.16 -7.96
CA ASN A 166 -18.60 -5.98 -8.11
C ASN A 166 -19.42 -5.68 -9.39
N GLY A 167 -18.73 -5.44 -10.52
CA GLY A 167 -19.36 -5.12 -11.79
C GLY A 167 -19.90 -3.68 -11.91
N THR A 168 -19.71 -2.84 -10.91
CA THR A 168 -20.09 -1.43 -10.92
C THR A 168 -18.88 -0.55 -11.16
N LEU A 169 -18.97 0.33 -12.15
CA LEU A 169 -17.95 1.32 -12.46
C LEU A 169 -18.24 2.62 -11.69
N SER A 170 -17.23 3.11 -10.98
CA SER A 170 -17.29 4.38 -10.25
C SER A 170 -16.01 5.17 -10.41
N THR A 171 -16.04 6.45 -10.07
CA THR A 171 -14.83 7.27 -9.94
C THR A 171 -14.43 7.33 -8.48
N CYS A 172 -13.15 7.10 -8.20
CA CYS A 172 -12.57 7.17 -6.87
C CYS A 172 -13.33 6.39 -5.76
N GLY A 173 -13.37 5.11 -5.87
CA GLY A 173 -13.73 4.15 -4.82
C GLY A 173 -14.72 4.60 -3.71
N ARG A 174 -14.50 4.07 -2.53
CA ARG A 174 -15.44 4.12 -1.39
C ARG A 174 -15.69 5.48 -0.77
N CYS A 175 -14.80 6.46 -0.99
CA CYS A 175 -14.90 7.76 -0.32
C CYS A 175 -15.79 8.78 -1.05
N ILE A 176 -16.20 8.51 -2.29
CA ILE A 176 -16.95 9.47 -3.13
C ILE A 176 -18.31 9.87 -2.53
N SER A 177 -18.92 8.97 -1.76
CA SER A 177 -20.20 9.20 -1.10
C SER A 177 -20.10 9.72 0.35
N VAL A 178 -18.86 9.90 0.85
CA VAL A 178 -18.63 10.34 2.23
C VAL A 178 -18.14 11.78 2.23
N PRO A 179 -18.97 12.75 2.70
CA PRO A 179 -18.58 14.14 2.77
C PRO A 179 -17.27 14.32 3.56
N ASP A 180 -16.43 15.26 3.11
CA ASP A 180 -15.19 15.66 3.75
C ASP A 180 -14.11 14.58 3.89
N LEU A 181 -14.31 13.39 3.33
CA LEU A 181 -13.32 12.33 3.41
C LEU A 181 -12.16 12.55 2.42
N CYS A 182 -12.41 13.22 1.29
CA CYS A 182 -11.40 13.46 0.26
C CYS A 182 -10.20 14.27 0.78
N CYS A 183 -10.40 15.27 1.63
CA CYS A 183 -9.31 16.05 2.23
C CYS A 183 -8.51 15.26 3.29
N GLN A 184 -9.00 14.10 3.68
CA GLN A 184 -8.35 13.18 4.63
C GLN A 184 -7.85 11.90 3.95
N CYS A 185 -7.83 11.87 2.61
CA CYS A 185 -7.36 10.72 1.85
C CYS A 185 -5.93 10.37 2.25
N GLY A 186 -5.71 9.11 2.59
CA GLY A 186 -4.41 8.62 3.04
C GLY A 186 -3.55 8.04 1.91
N TYR A 187 -4.06 7.96 0.71
CA TYR A 187 -3.32 7.42 -0.42
C TYR A 187 -2.25 8.39 -0.91
N PHE A 188 -1.00 7.99 -0.86
CA PHE A 188 0.14 8.84 -1.23
C PHE A 188 0.09 9.27 -2.69
N PHE A 189 -0.35 8.39 -3.59
CA PHE A 189 -0.44 8.72 -5.02
C PHE A 189 -1.34 9.93 -5.35
N VAL A 190 -2.23 10.35 -4.45
CA VAL A 190 -3.06 11.55 -4.68
C VAL A 190 -2.27 12.85 -4.54
N ALA A 191 -1.11 12.80 -3.89
CA ALA A 191 -0.18 13.91 -3.71
C ALA A 191 1.10 13.77 -4.57
N GLU A 192 1.31 12.60 -5.17
CA GLU A 192 2.41 12.27 -6.08
C GLU A 192 2.05 12.61 -7.53
#